data_b3f84145b7cee1aa24fb857a6394a012
#
_entry.id   b3f84145b7cee1aa24fb857a6394a012
#
_cell.length_a   1.000
_cell.length_b   1.000
_cell.length_c   1.000
_cell.angle_alpha   90.00
_cell.angle_beta   90.00
_cell.angle_gamma   90.00
#
_symmetry.space_group_name_H-M   'P 1'
#
loop_
_entity.id
_entity.type
_entity.pdbx_description
1 polymer ?
#
loop_
_entity_poly.entity_id
_entity_poly.type
_entity_poly.pdbx_seq_one_letter_code
_entity_poly.pdbx_strand_id
1 'polypeptide(L)'
;MEQRISIERMEQAVNLFGSFDENIHLIESEFGVTVANREGELRVNGEPEDVMLAAKALTALLTLSNRGETITEQNVRYVIGLARAGQEDKVSELTQDVICISAKGRPVKPKTIGQKKYVESISENAVTIGVGPAGTGKTYLAVAAAVAAFRERKINRIILTRPAVEAGERLGFLPGDLQSKVDPYLRPLYDALFDMLGAETYNKYLERGNIEVAPLAYMRGRTLDDSFIILDEAQNTSCEQMKMFLTRMGFGSKMVITGDATQIDLPADKLSGLKQAVWVLKGVEGVGICELNDQDVVRHVMVQRIIKAYQDYEDAKNKQSKSGRR
;
A
#
# COMPACT_ATOMS: atom_id res chain seq x y z
N MET A 1 -20.81 -31.33 4.92
CA MET A 1 -21.41 -30.95 3.61
C MET A 1 -20.36 -31.09 2.53
N GLU A 2 -20.73 -31.49 1.29
CA GLU A 2 -19.83 -31.45 0.13
C GLU A 2 -20.33 -30.41 -0.87
N GLN A 3 -19.45 -29.53 -1.35
CA GLN A 3 -19.73 -28.60 -2.46
C GLN A 3 -18.74 -28.86 -3.58
N ARG A 4 -19.22 -28.76 -4.84
CA ARG A 4 -18.40 -29.00 -6.05
C ARG A 4 -18.25 -27.70 -6.82
N ILE A 5 -17.02 -27.43 -7.29
CA ILE A 5 -16.68 -26.26 -8.10
C ILE A 5 -16.00 -26.79 -9.36
N SER A 6 -16.55 -26.49 -10.51
CA SER A 6 -16.00 -26.92 -11.80
C SER A 6 -14.75 -26.13 -12.16
N ILE A 7 -13.74 -26.81 -12.70
CA ILE A 7 -12.52 -26.21 -13.25
C ILE A 7 -12.53 -26.47 -14.76
N GLU A 8 -12.49 -25.39 -15.53
CA GLU A 8 -12.58 -25.49 -17.00
C GLU A 8 -11.26 -25.94 -17.64
N ARG A 9 -10.11 -25.63 -17.03
CA ARG A 9 -8.77 -25.90 -17.57
C ARG A 9 -7.83 -26.39 -16.47
N MET A 10 -7.00 -27.39 -16.81
CA MET A 10 -5.99 -27.93 -15.89
C MET A 10 -4.99 -26.87 -15.38
N GLU A 11 -4.65 -25.90 -16.22
CA GLU A 11 -3.76 -24.79 -15.86
C GLU A 11 -4.29 -23.95 -14.70
N GLN A 12 -5.62 -23.80 -14.60
CA GLN A 12 -6.27 -23.09 -13.50
C GLN A 12 -6.09 -23.83 -12.18
N ALA A 13 -6.20 -25.17 -12.20
CA ALA A 13 -5.96 -25.99 -11.03
C ALA A 13 -4.50 -25.82 -10.56
N VAL A 14 -3.54 -25.95 -11.47
CA VAL A 14 -2.11 -25.78 -11.13
C VAL A 14 -1.84 -24.40 -10.54
N ASN A 15 -2.39 -23.34 -11.13
CA ASN A 15 -2.22 -21.97 -10.65
C ASN A 15 -2.91 -21.76 -9.29
N LEU A 16 -4.10 -22.35 -9.07
CA LEU A 16 -4.83 -22.26 -7.81
C LEU A 16 -4.14 -23.01 -6.69
N PHE A 17 -3.65 -24.22 -6.97
CA PHE A 17 -3.01 -25.07 -5.96
C PHE A 17 -1.67 -24.49 -5.50
N GLY A 18 -0.92 -23.84 -6.41
CA GLY A 18 0.41 -23.32 -6.11
C GLY A 18 1.46 -24.42 -6.01
N SER A 19 2.65 -24.06 -5.54
CA SER A 19 3.73 -25.01 -5.35
C SER A 19 3.41 -25.93 -4.15
N PHE A 20 3.45 -27.24 -4.37
CA PHE A 20 3.17 -28.25 -3.30
C PHE A 20 1.82 -28.03 -2.61
N ASP A 21 0.81 -27.59 -3.35
CA ASP A 21 -0.57 -27.35 -2.88
C ASP A 21 -0.69 -26.32 -1.73
N GLU A 22 0.32 -25.45 -1.57
CA GLU A 22 0.44 -24.48 -0.47
C GLU A 22 -0.78 -23.57 -0.35
N ASN A 23 -1.37 -23.17 -1.47
CA ASN A 23 -2.55 -22.30 -1.49
C ASN A 23 -3.80 -23.04 -0.97
N ILE A 24 -3.94 -24.31 -1.33
CA ILE A 24 -5.07 -25.14 -0.89
C ILE A 24 -4.93 -25.46 0.60
N HIS A 25 -3.74 -25.86 1.05
CA HIS A 25 -3.49 -26.10 2.48
C HIS A 25 -3.79 -24.87 3.34
N LEU A 26 -3.53 -23.68 2.81
CA LEU A 26 -3.89 -22.45 3.51
C LEU A 26 -5.41 -22.29 3.63
N ILE A 27 -6.18 -22.57 2.57
CA ILE A 27 -7.65 -22.50 2.58
C ILE A 27 -8.21 -23.56 3.54
N GLU A 28 -7.69 -24.80 3.47
CA GLU A 28 -8.08 -25.91 4.35
C GLU A 28 -7.87 -25.54 5.83
N SER A 29 -6.71 -25.01 6.16
CA SER A 29 -6.36 -24.63 7.54
C SER A 29 -7.18 -23.43 8.06
N GLU A 30 -7.51 -22.48 7.21
CA GLU A 30 -8.25 -21.26 7.60
C GLU A 30 -9.75 -21.49 7.77
N PHE A 31 -10.34 -22.39 7.01
CA PHE A 31 -11.76 -22.71 7.08
C PHE A 31 -12.09 -24.05 7.74
N GLY A 32 -11.07 -24.90 8.05
CA GLY A 32 -11.33 -26.21 8.64
C GLY A 32 -11.98 -27.20 7.68
N VAL A 33 -11.72 -27.08 6.39
CA VAL A 33 -12.28 -27.92 5.32
C VAL A 33 -11.21 -28.80 4.69
N THR A 34 -11.63 -29.76 3.88
CA THR A 34 -10.73 -30.52 2.99
C THR A 34 -11.11 -30.24 1.54
N VAL A 35 -10.09 -30.05 0.69
CA VAL A 35 -10.27 -29.71 -0.73
C VAL A 35 -9.54 -30.74 -1.59
N ALA A 36 -10.25 -31.44 -2.45
CA ALA A 36 -9.68 -32.42 -3.37
C ALA A 36 -10.04 -32.08 -4.82
N ASN A 37 -9.06 -32.23 -5.72
CA ASN A 37 -9.32 -32.14 -7.16
C ASN A 37 -9.61 -33.54 -7.70
N ARG A 38 -10.78 -33.75 -8.22
CA ARG A 38 -11.19 -35.01 -8.87
C ARG A 38 -11.96 -34.73 -10.14
N GLU A 39 -11.54 -35.33 -11.25
CA GLU A 39 -12.25 -35.29 -12.53
C GLU A 39 -12.56 -33.88 -13.06
N GLY A 40 -11.67 -32.91 -12.77
CA GLY A 40 -11.87 -31.50 -13.19
C GLY A 40 -12.80 -30.70 -12.28
N GLU A 41 -13.13 -31.25 -11.10
CA GLU A 41 -13.91 -30.56 -10.06
C GLU A 41 -13.13 -30.47 -8.76
N LEU A 42 -13.24 -29.33 -8.09
CA LEU A 42 -12.84 -29.18 -6.68
C LEU A 42 -14.00 -29.66 -5.80
N ARG A 43 -13.70 -30.61 -4.94
CA ARG A 43 -14.65 -31.08 -3.92
C ARG A 43 -14.22 -30.54 -2.57
N VAL A 44 -15.08 -29.70 -1.99
CA VAL A 44 -14.86 -29.06 -0.69
C VAL A 44 -15.75 -29.76 0.34
N ASN A 45 -15.15 -30.34 1.39
CA ASN A 45 -15.86 -31.07 2.43
C ASN A 45 -15.55 -30.48 3.82
N GLY A 46 -16.57 -30.37 4.66
CA GLY A 46 -16.48 -29.85 6.02
C GLY A 46 -17.86 -29.48 6.60
N GLU A 47 -17.85 -28.64 7.61
CA GLU A 47 -19.07 -28.07 8.18
C GLU A 47 -19.76 -27.12 7.17
N PRO A 48 -21.09 -27.02 7.16
CA PRO A 48 -21.84 -26.30 6.11
C PRO A 48 -21.42 -24.84 5.92
N GLU A 49 -21.21 -24.09 7.00
CA GLU A 49 -20.81 -22.68 6.96
C GLU A 49 -19.39 -22.52 6.40
N ASP A 50 -18.47 -23.37 6.85
CA ASP A 50 -17.07 -23.34 6.44
C ASP A 50 -16.91 -23.73 4.96
N VAL A 51 -17.65 -24.76 4.52
CA VAL A 51 -17.67 -25.18 3.11
C VAL A 51 -18.18 -24.06 2.22
N MET A 52 -19.23 -23.33 2.64
CA MET A 52 -19.75 -22.21 1.87
C MET A 52 -18.73 -21.06 1.72
N LEU A 53 -18.04 -20.70 2.81
CA LEU A 53 -17.01 -19.65 2.78
C LEU A 53 -15.80 -20.08 1.94
N ALA A 54 -15.33 -21.31 2.10
CA ALA A 54 -14.22 -21.85 1.33
C ALA A 54 -14.57 -21.93 -0.16
N ALA A 55 -15.78 -22.35 -0.53
CA ALA A 55 -16.23 -22.40 -1.91
C ALA A 55 -16.31 -21.01 -2.55
N LYS A 56 -16.77 -20.01 -1.84
CA LYS A 56 -16.76 -18.62 -2.27
C LYS A 56 -15.34 -18.11 -2.52
N ALA A 57 -14.42 -18.36 -1.59
CA ALA A 57 -13.01 -18.00 -1.73
C ALA A 57 -12.36 -18.69 -2.94
N LEU A 58 -12.57 -19.99 -3.12
CA LEU A 58 -12.06 -20.75 -4.26
C LEU A 58 -12.61 -20.22 -5.59
N THR A 59 -13.90 -19.93 -5.66
CA THR A 59 -14.53 -19.36 -6.87
C THR A 59 -13.96 -17.99 -7.22
N ALA A 60 -13.73 -17.14 -6.22
CA ALA A 60 -13.10 -15.83 -6.40
C ALA A 60 -11.65 -15.96 -6.90
N LEU A 61 -10.87 -16.91 -6.36
CA LEU A 61 -9.50 -17.19 -6.82
C LEU A 61 -9.48 -17.74 -8.26
N LEU A 62 -10.43 -18.61 -8.61
CA LEU A 62 -10.58 -19.08 -9.99
C LEU A 62 -10.88 -17.92 -10.95
N THR A 63 -11.68 -16.93 -10.51
CA THR A 63 -11.95 -15.72 -11.31
C THR A 63 -10.66 -14.93 -11.58
N LEU A 64 -9.76 -14.80 -10.61
CA LEU A 64 -8.44 -14.19 -10.82
C LEU A 64 -7.57 -15.02 -11.77
N SER A 65 -7.54 -16.34 -11.58
CA SER A 65 -6.78 -17.26 -12.44
C SER A 65 -7.27 -17.22 -13.89
N ASN A 66 -8.58 -17.14 -14.11
CA ASN A 66 -9.18 -17.02 -15.44
C ASN A 66 -8.78 -15.76 -16.19
N ARG A 67 -8.40 -14.73 -15.46
CA ARG A 67 -7.89 -13.46 -16.01
C ARG A 67 -6.37 -13.47 -16.24
N GLY A 68 -5.73 -14.63 -16.04
CA GLY A 68 -4.28 -14.77 -16.23
C GLY A 68 -3.44 -14.28 -15.04
N GLU A 69 -4.06 -14.08 -13.87
CA GLU A 69 -3.33 -13.73 -12.65
C GLU A 69 -2.64 -14.98 -12.09
N THR A 70 -1.39 -14.82 -11.68
CA THR A 70 -0.73 -15.84 -10.85
C THR A 70 -1.27 -15.77 -9.44
N ILE A 71 -1.84 -16.87 -8.95
CA ILE A 71 -2.36 -16.94 -7.58
C ILE A 71 -1.18 -17.10 -6.61
N THR A 72 -1.02 -16.11 -5.76
CA THR A 72 0.01 -16.09 -4.71
C THR A 72 -0.64 -16.28 -3.35
N GLU A 73 0.13 -16.71 -2.35
CA GLU A 73 -0.34 -16.78 -0.96
C GLU A 73 -1.04 -15.49 -0.51
N GLN A 74 -0.54 -14.34 -0.96
CA GLN A 74 -1.14 -13.04 -0.67
C GLN A 74 -2.55 -12.90 -1.26
N ASN A 75 -2.76 -13.32 -2.52
CA ASN A 75 -4.09 -13.34 -3.12
C ASN A 75 -5.04 -14.24 -2.31
N VAL A 76 -4.57 -15.42 -1.91
CA VAL A 76 -5.36 -16.37 -1.12
C VAL A 76 -5.80 -15.74 0.20
N ARG A 77 -4.87 -15.17 0.98
CA ARG A 77 -5.20 -14.52 2.26
C ARG A 77 -6.15 -13.34 2.11
N TYR A 78 -5.95 -12.53 1.07
CA TYR A 78 -6.85 -11.42 0.79
C TYR A 78 -8.26 -11.89 0.48
N VAL A 79 -8.40 -12.89 -0.39
CA VAL A 79 -9.69 -13.44 -0.78
C VAL A 79 -10.38 -14.16 0.39
N ILE A 80 -9.64 -14.86 1.27
CA ILE A 80 -10.16 -15.42 2.52
C ILE A 80 -10.77 -14.31 3.39
N GLY A 81 -10.08 -13.18 3.53
CA GLY A 81 -10.58 -12.02 4.27
C GLY A 81 -11.87 -11.45 3.67
N LEU A 82 -11.94 -11.34 2.34
CA LEU A 82 -13.14 -10.89 1.63
C LEU A 82 -14.31 -11.88 1.79
N ALA A 83 -14.07 -13.18 1.69
CA ALA A 83 -15.10 -14.22 1.86
C ALA A 83 -15.71 -14.18 3.27
N ARG A 84 -14.87 -14.02 4.31
CA ARG A 84 -15.34 -13.85 5.70
C ARG A 84 -16.15 -12.56 5.90
N ALA A 85 -15.84 -11.51 5.13
CA ALA A 85 -16.58 -10.25 5.16
C ALA A 85 -17.81 -10.23 4.24
N GLY A 86 -18.12 -11.32 3.50
CA GLY A 86 -19.19 -11.38 2.51
C GLY A 86 -19.00 -10.42 1.34
N GLN A 87 -17.76 -10.18 0.94
CA GLN A 87 -17.37 -9.23 -0.11
C GLN A 87 -16.58 -9.89 -1.26
N GLU A 88 -16.68 -11.20 -1.40
CA GLU A 88 -15.96 -11.99 -2.41
C GLU A 88 -16.24 -11.55 -3.86
N ASP A 89 -17.44 -11.04 -4.13
CA ASP A 89 -17.82 -10.52 -5.46
C ASP A 89 -16.96 -9.35 -5.91
N LYS A 90 -16.42 -8.58 -4.96
CA LYS A 90 -15.53 -7.44 -5.22
C LYS A 90 -14.16 -7.84 -5.81
N VAL A 91 -13.79 -9.12 -5.73
CA VAL A 91 -12.58 -9.63 -6.40
C VAL A 91 -12.66 -9.40 -7.91
N SER A 92 -13.88 -9.44 -8.47
CA SER A 92 -14.10 -9.13 -9.88
C SER A 92 -13.73 -7.68 -10.26
N GLU A 93 -13.75 -6.76 -9.30
CA GLU A 93 -13.38 -5.36 -9.47
C GLU A 93 -11.85 -5.15 -9.50
N LEU A 94 -11.06 -6.11 -9.01
CA LEU A 94 -9.60 -6.10 -9.17
C LEU A 94 -9.27 -6.30 -10.64
N THR A 95 -9.20 -5.21 -11.36
CA THR A 95 -8.97 -5.19 -12.81
C THR A 95 -7.50 -5.36 -13.12
N GLN A 96 -7.20 -5.68 -14.40
CA GLN A 96 -5.86 -5.77 -14.96
C GLN A 96 -5.20 -4.39 -15.15
N ASP A 97 -5.66 -3.35 -14.45
CA ASP A 97 -5.18 -1.98 -14.62
C ASP A 97 -3.72 -1.86 -14.17
N VAL A 98 -2.82 -2.02 -15.12
CA VAL A 98 -1.39 -1.85 -14.92
C VAL A 98 -1.12 -0.34 -14.81
N ILE A 99 -0.63 0.10 -13.66
CA ILE A 99 -0.23 1.50 -13.42
C ILE A 99 1.03 1.81 -14.24
N CYS A 100 2.05 0.97 -14.11
CA CYS A 100 3.27 1.07 -14.89
C CYS A 100 4.00 -0.29 -14.95
N ILE A 101 5.02 -0.39 -15.81
CA ILE A 101 5.94 -1.53 -15.84
C ILE A 101 7.20 -1.13 -15.08
N SER A 102 7.63 -1.96 -14.12
CA SER A 102 8.87 -1.77 -13.36
C SER A 102 10.11 -1.95 -14.24
N ALA A 103 11.28 -1.56 -13.77
CA ALA A 103 12.55 -1.75 -14.49
C ALA A 103 12.87 -3.22 -14.78
N LYS A 104 12.30 -4.14 -13.98
CA LYS A 104 12.44 -5.60 -14.16
C LYS A 104 11.39 -6.20 -15.10
N GLY A 105 10.62 -5.36 -15.81
CA GLY A 105 9.55 -5.82 -16.73
C GLY A 105 8.30 -6.34 -16.02
N ARG A 106 8.15 -6.14 -14.71
CA ARG A 106 6.98 -6.61 -13.95
C ARG A 106 5.89 -5.55 -13.94
N PRO A 107 4.62 -5.92 -14.19
CA PRO A 107 3.51 -4.98 -14.09
C PRO A 107 3.26 -4.59 -12.62
N VAL A 108 3.13 -3.30 -12.38
CA VAL A 108 2.72 -2.74 -11.09
C VAL A 108 1.24 -2.42 -11.17
N LYS A 109 0.45 -3.04 -10.29
CA LYS A 109 -1.00 -2.92 -10.25
C LYS A 109 -1.52 -2.98 -8.82
N PRO A 110 -2.72 -2.45 -8.54
CA PRO A 110 -3.36 -2.61 -7.26
C PRO A 110 -3.60 -4.10 -6.96
N LYS A 111 -3.33 -4.51 -5.73
CA LYS A 111 -3.52 -5.88 -5.26
C LYS A 111 -4.75 -6.03 -4.36
N THR A 112 -5.32 -4.92 -3.92
CA THR A 112 -6.51 -4.86 -3.06
C THR A 112 -7.48 -3.80 -3.58
N ILE A 113 -8.73 -3.88 -3.15
CA ILE A 113 -9.77 -2.91 -3.53
C ILE A 113 -9.45 -1.52 -2.97
N GLY A 114 -8.92 -1.44 -1.74
CA GLY A 114 -8.48 -0.17 -1.17
C GLY A 114 -7.36 0.46 -1.99
N GLN A 115 -6.37 -0.34 -2.43
CA GLN A 115 -5.31 0.13 -3.31
C GLN A 115 -5.85 0.60 -4.67
N LYS A 116 -6.84 -0.11 -5.25
CA LYS A 116 -7.48 0.29 -6.51
C LYS A 116 -8.14 1.66 -6.36
N LYS A 117 -9.00 1.84 -5.37
CA LYS A 117 -9.65 3.13 -5.07
C LYS A 117 -8.65 4.26 -4.85
N TYR A 118 -7.53 3.95 -4.20
CA TYR A 118 -6.46 4.93 -4.00
C TYR A 118 -5.82 5.36 -5.32
N VAL A 119 -5.51 4.43 -6.21
CA VAL A 119 -4.95 4.73 -7.55
C VAL A 119 -5.95 5.50 -8.42
N GLU A 120 -7.22 5.11 -8.39
CA GLU A 120 -8.31 5.85 -9.06
C GLU A 120 -8.39 7.30 -8.54
N SER A 121 -8.38 7.46 -7.22
CA SER A 121 -8.39 8.80 -6.61
C SER A 121 -7.17 9.64 -7.01
N ILE A 122 -5.97 9.05 -7.11
CA ILE A 122 -4.79 9.72 -7.63
C ILE A 122 -5.01 10.18 -9.09
N SER A 123 -5.67 9.37 -9.90
CA SER A 123 -5.95 9.72 -11.30
C SER A 123 -6.94 10.90 -11.40
N GLU A 124 -7.99 10.89 -10.61
CA GLU A 124 -9.13 11.79 -10.73
C GLU A 124 -8.92 13.15 -10.03
N ASN A 125 -8.12 13.21 -8.97
CA ASN A 125 -7.97 14.40 -8.15
C ASN A 125 -6.64 15.11 -8.36
N ALA A 126 -6.63 16.41 -8.15
CA ALA A 126 -5.42 17.23 -8.14
C ALA A 126 -4.59 16.97 -6.88
N VAL A 127 -5.24 16.75 -5.74
CA VAL A 127 -4.63 16.39 -4.47
C VAL A 127 -5.24 15.09 -3.96
N THR A 128 -4.41 14.09 -3.61
CA THR A 128 -4.88 12.84 -2.99
C THR A 128 -4.17 12.61 -1.68
N ILE A 129 -4.93 12.36 -0.62
CA ILE A 129 -4.43 12.02 0.70
C ILE A 129 -4.71 10.53 0.96
N GLY A 130 -3.66 9.72 1.01
CA GLY A 130 -3.71 8.30 1.34
C GLY A 130 -3.31 8.05 2.78
N VAL A 131 -4.26 7.66 3.63
CA VAL A 131 -4.04 7.35 5.05
C VAL A 131 -4.24 5.87 5.29
N GLY A 132 -3.39 5.27 6.11
CA GLY A 132 -3.55 3.87 6.50
C GLY A 132 -2.28 3.26 7.07
N PRO A 133 -2.36 2.01 7.55
CA PRO A 133 -1.23 1.31 8.17
C PRO A 133 -0.02 1.19 7.25
N ALA A 134 1.15 1.04 7.86
CA ALA A 134 2.37 0.73 7.13
C ALA A 134 2.23 -0.62 6.38
N GLY A 135 2.76 -0.72 5.16
CA GLY A 135 2.69 -1.92 4.32
C GLY A 135 1.45 -2.00 3.42
N THR A 136 0.57 -1.00 3.39
CA THR A 136 -0.56 -0.92 2.46
C THR A 136 -0.16 -0.42 1.06
N GLY A 137 1.12 -0.16 0.81
CA GLY A 137 1.65 0.22 -0.51
C GLY A 137 1.42 1.67 -0.93
N LYS A 138 0.97 2.56 -0.03
CA LYS A 138 0.65 3.97 -0.33
C LYS A 138 1.74 4.68 -1.12
N THR A 139 2.93 4.72 -0.57
CA THR A 139 4.08 5.41 -1.17
C THR A 139 4.51 4.74 -2.47
N TYR A 140 4.55 3.41 -2.50
CA TYR A 140 4.92 2.64 -3.68
C TYR A 140 3.97 2.87 -4.86
N LEU A 141 2.65 2.84 -4.63
CA LEU A 141 1.64 3.11 -5.65
C LEU A 141 1.63 4.57 -6.10
N ALA A 142 1.88 5.52 -5.19
CA ALA A 142 2.03 6.93 -5.53
C ALA A 142 3.23 7.15 -6.47
N VAL A 143 4.38 6.52 -6.17
CA VAL A 143 5.57 6.56 -7.04
C VAL A 143 5.30 5.90 -8.39
N ALA A 144 4.59 4.77 -8.41
CA ALA A 144 4.20 4.12 -9.65
C ALA A 144 3.33 5.02 -10.54
N ALA A 145 2.34 5.70 -9.93
CA ALA A 145 1.48 6.67 -10.62
C ALA A 145 2.27 7.88 -11.13
N ALA A 146 3.24 8.38 -10.35
CA ALA A 146 4.11 9.47 -10.77
C ALA A 146 4.98 9.09 -11.97
N VAL A 147 5.57 7.89 -11.95
CA VAL A 147 6.39 7.37 -13.06
C VAL A 147 5.53 7.15 -14.31
N ALA A 148 4.30 6.66 -14.16
CA ALA A 148 3.35 6.54 -15.28
C ALA A 148 3.05 7.90 -15.91
N ALA A 149 2.65 8.90 -15.10
CA ALA A 149 2.36 10.25 -15.56
C ALA A 149 3.58 10.91 -16.24
N PHE A 150 4.79 10.66 -15.72
CA PHE A 150 6.02 11.16 -16.30
C PHE A 150 6.34 10.51 -17.67
N ARG A 151 6.19 9.19 -17.78
CA ARG A 151 6.37 8.47 -19.06
C ARG A 151 5.34 8.89 -20.12
N GLU A 152 4.12 9.21 -19.71
CA GLU A 152 3.05 9.74 -20.55
C GLU A 152 3.20 11.24 -20.87
N ARG A 153 4.24 11.89 -20.35
CA ARG A 153 4.51 13.34 -20.51
C ARG A 153 3.39 14.25 -20.02
N LYS A 154 2.61 13.78 -19.05
CA LYS A 154 1.58 14.57 -18.36
C LYS A 154 2.20 15.57 -17.37
N ILE A 155 3.41 15.29 -16.95
CA ILE A 155 4.22 16.11 -16.03
C ILE A 155 5.67 16.14 -16.51
N ASN A 156 6.42 17.15 -16.06
CA ASN A 156 7.83 17.36 -16.41
C ASN A 156 8.79 16.94 -15.29
N ARG A 157 8.31 16.85 -14.05
CA ARG A 157 9.12 16.53 -12.87
C ARG A 157 8.37 15.64 -11.87
N ILE A 158 9.15 14.77 -11.19
CA ILE A 158 8.72 14.02 -10.03
C ILE A 158 9.45 14.57 -8.82
N ILE A 159 8.73 15.03 -7.80
CA ILE A 159 9.29 15.60 -6.59
C ILE A 159 8.83 14.75 -5.41
N LEU A 160 9.78 14.14 -4.72
CA LEU A 160 9.54 13.31 -3.54
C LEU A 160 10.08 14.02 -2.31
N THR A 161 9.25 14.15 -1.31
CA THR A 161 9.64 14.83 -0.08
C THR A 161 9.14 14.08 1.15
N ARG A 162 9.86 14.24 2.25
CA ARG A 162 9.54 13.64 3.54
C ARG A 162 9.90 14.62 4.65
N PRO A 163 9.13 14.73 5.74
CA PRO A 163 9.55 15.48 6.90
C PRO A 163 10.82 14.82 7.47
N ALA A 164 11.83 15.62 7.73
CA ALA A 164 12.98 15.15 8.49
C ALA A 164 12.57 15.12 9.96
N VAL A 165 12.13 13.96 10.44
CA VAL A 165 11.78 13.77 11.85
C VAL A 165 12.91 13.02 12.51
N GLU A 166 13.38 13.58 13.58
CA GLU A 166 14.25 12.88 14.50
C GLU A 166 13.37 12.04 15.44
N ALA A 167 13.35 10.74 15.27
CA ALA A 167 12.83 9.82 16.27
C ALA A 167 13.74 9.89 17.53
N GLY A 168 13.59 10.95 18.35
CA GLY A 168 14.38 11.14 19.56
C GLY A 168 15.85 11.57 19.35
N GLU A 169 16.36 11.60 18.13
CA GLU A 169 17.72 12.07 17.82
C GLU A 169 17.67 13.48 17.23
N ARG A 170 18.43 14.40 17.82
CA ARG A 170 18.60 15.74 17.25
C ARG A 170 19.55 15.64 16.05
N LEU A 171 19.15 16.09 14.85
CA LEU A 171 19.97 16.16 13.61
C LEU A 171 21.38 16.72 13.86
N GLY A 172 21.56 17.45 14.98
CA GLY A 172 22.84 17.99 15.41
C GLY A 172 23.91 16.95 15.78
N PHE A 173 23.55 15.69 16.07
CA PHE A 173 24.51 14.66 16.51
C PHE A 173 25.09 13.79 15.37
N LEU A 174 24.53 13.81 14.17
CA LEU A 174 25.11 13.08 13.04
C LEU A 174 26.25 13.89 12.39
N PRO A 175 27.42 13.28 12.12
CA PRO A 175 28.49 13.95 11.38
C PRO A 175 28.10 14.14 9.91
N GLY A 176 28.52 15.26 9.29
CA GLY A 176 28.27 15.56 7.87
C GLY A 176 27.40 16.80 7.64
N ASP A 177 27.20 17.14 6.37
CA ASP A 177 26.29 18.20 5.96
C ASP A 177 24.81 17.80 6.16
N LEU A 178 23.90 18.76 6.04
CA LEU A 178 22.47 18.53 6.28
C LEU A 178 21.91 17.48 5.32
N GLN A 179 22.40 17.40 4.09
CA GLN A 179 21.94 16.49 3.06
C GLN A 179 22.32 15.04 3.40
N SER A 180 23.56 14.79 3.79
CA SER A 180 24.01 13.46 4.21
C SER A 180 23.31 12.94 5.48
N LYS A 181 22.87 13.84 6.35
CA LYS A 181 22.10 13.50 7.56
C LYS A 181 20.66 13.09 7.26
N VAL A 182 20.07 13.64 6.22
CA VAL A 182 18.66 13.38 5.84
C VAL A 182 18.54 12.21 4.87
N ASP A 183 19.60 11.91 4.11
CA ASP A 183 19.62 10.88 3.07
C ASP A 183 19.11 9.49 3.55
N PRO A 184 19.49 8.97 4.73
CA PRO A 184 18.95 7.71 5.23
C PRO A 184 17.43 7.67 5.34
N TYR A 185 16.78 8.79 5.68
CA TYR A 185 15.32 8.88 5.80
C TYR A 185 14.62 8.92 4.43
N LEU A 186 15.34 9.25 3.37
CA LEU A 186 14.83 9.31 2.01
C LEU A 186 15.01 7.98 1.25
N ARG A 187 15.77 7.01 1.80
CA ARG A 187 16.05 5.72 1.16
C ARG A 187 14.82 4.98 0.66
N PRO A 188 13.71 4.86 1.41
CA PRO A 188 12.52 4.17 0.91
C PRO A 188 11.96 4.78 -0.37
N LEU A 189 12.13 6.09 -0.57
CA LEU A 189 11.71 6.79 -1.78
C LEU A 189 12.64 6.46 -2.96
N TYR A 190 13.95 6.39 -2.71
CA TYR A 190 14.91 5.94 -3.73
C TYR A 190 14.65 4.51 -4.15
N ASP A 191 14.39 3.60 -3.21
CA ASP A 191 14.13 2.19 -3.48
C ASP A 191 12.91 2.02 -4.38
N ALA A 192 11.83 2.77 -4.14
CA ALA A 192 10.65 2.76 -4.99
C ALA A 192 10.94 3.27 -6.40
N LEU A 193 11.70 4.36 -6.54
CA LEU A 193 12.10 4.90 -7.84
C LEU A 193 13.04 3.94 -8.59
N PHE A 194 13.97 3.28 -7.90
CA PHE A 194 14.88 2.30 -8.50
C PHE A 194 14.14 1.07 -9.01
N ASP A 195 13.14 0.60 -8.28
CA ASP A 195 12.31 -0.53 -8.74
C ASP A 195 11.54 -0.18 -10.02
N MET A 196 11.02 1.06 -10.12
CA MET A 196 10.25 1.53 -11.27
C MET A 196 11.09 1.89 -12.49
N LEU A 197 12.24 2.53 -12.29
CA LEU A 197 13.04 3.14 -13.37
C LEU A 197 14.35 2.39 -13.65
N GLY A 198 14.89 1.68 -12.68
CA GLY A 198 16.26 1.20 -12.68
C GLY A 198 17.25 2.29 -12.32
N ALA A 199 18.41 1.91 -11.80
CA ALA A 199 19.40 2.86 -11.27
C ALA A 199 19.95 3.81 -12.36
N GLU A 200 20.24 3.30 -13.53
CA GLU A 200 20.79 4.09 -14.64
C GLU A 200 19.82 5.19 -15.08
N THR A 201 18.56 4.82 -15.33
CA THR A 201 17.52 5.77 -15.76
C THR A 201 17.21 6.79 -14.68
N TYR A 202 17.16 6.36 -13.42
CA TYR A 202 16.97 7.25 -12.28
C TYR A 202 18.07 8.31 -12.21
N ASN A 203 19.37 7.90 -12.25
CA ASN A 203 20.50 8.83 -12.18
C ASN A 203 20.45 9.85 -13.32
N LYS A 204 20.14 9.41 -14.54
CA LYS A 204 19.97 10.30 -15.69
C LYS A 204 18.88 11.35 -15.49
N TYR A 205 17.76 11.00 -14.90
CA TYR A 205 16.68 11.95 -14.62
C TYR A 205 16.98 12.85 -13.42
N LEU A 206 17.71 12.36 -12.43
CA LEU A 206 18.19 13.15 -11.31
C LEU A 206 19.14 14.25 -11.79
N GLU A 207 20.15 13.91 -12.61
CA GLU A 207 21.12 14.85 -13.20
C GLU A 207 20.44 15.93 -14.05
N ARG A 208 19.35 15.57 -14.74
CA ARG A 208 18.55 16.48 -15.56
C ARG A 208 17.57 17.34 -14.77
N GLY A 209 17.43 17.10 -13.48
CA GLY A 209 16.44 17.80 -12.63
C GLY A 209 14.99 17.38 -12.88
N ASN A 210 14.75 16.27 -13.60
CA ASN A 210 13.41 15.70 -13.78
C ASN A 210 12.92 14.95 -12.54
N ILE A 211 13.85 14.46 -11.72
CA ILE A 211 13.55 13.82 -10.43
C ILE A 211 14.27 14.60 -9.35
N GLU A 212 13.55 14.91 -8.28
CA GLU A 212 14.07 15.55 -7.08
C GLU A 212 13.61 14.78 -5.85
N VAL A 213 14.54 14.42 -4.97
CA VAL A 213 14.22 13.84 -3.65
C VAL A 213 14.86 14.74 -2.61
N ALA A 214 14.04 15.39 -1.79
CA ALA A 214 14.49 16.43 -0.87
C ALA A 214 13.68 16.47 0.42
N PRO A 215 14.25 16.95 1.54
CA PRO A 215 13.50 17.20 2.77
C PRO A 215 12.37 18.21 2.55
N LEU A 216 11.28 18.05 3.30
CA LEU A 216 10.13 18.93 3.24
C LEU A 216 10.46 20.42 3.40
N ALA A 217 11.45 20.75 4.22
CA ALA A 217 11.88 22.12 4.45
C ALA A 217 12.35 22.84 3.16
N TYR A 218 12.86 22.08 2.17
CA TYR A 218 13.34 22.63 0.89
C TYR A 218 12.20 23.01 -0.06
N MET A 219 10.97 22.69 0.27
CA MET A 219 9.79 23.10 -0.50
C MET A 219 9.35 24.53 -0.22
N ARG A 220 9.84 25.14 0.88
CA ARG A 220 9.43 26.48 1.29
C ARG A 220 9.81 27.55 0.26
N GLY A 221 8.85 28.43 -0.07
CA GLY A 221 9.06 29.54 -1.00
C GLY A 221 9.07 29.16 -2.48
N ARG A 222 8.79 27.89 -2.81
CA ARG A 222 8.74 27.39 -4.20
C ARG A 222 7.31 27.38 -4.71
N THR A 223 7.16 27.42 -6.03
CA THR A 223 5.97 27.04 -6.78
C THR A 223 6.36 25.88 -7.68
N LEU A 224 5.62 24.78 -7.60
CA LEU A 224 5.96 23.52 -8.25
C LEU A 224 4.97 23.30 -9.41
N ASP A 225 5.32 23.82 -10.59
CA ASP A 225 4.52 23.66 -11.80
C ASP A 225 4.88 22.36 -12.53
N ASP A 226 3.93 21.81 -13.31
CA ASP A 226 4.06 20.64 -14.18
C ASP A 226 4.73 19.45 -13.46
N SER A 227 4.40 19.24 -12.19
CA SER A 227 5.09 18.32 -11.31
C SER A 227 4.14 17.33 -10.66
N PHE A 228 4.61 16.09 -10.47
CA PHE A 228 3.97 15.13 -9.58
C PHE A 228 4.72 15.14 -8.25
N ILE A 229 4.07 15.58 -7.18
CA ILE A 229 4.69 15.88 -5.90
C ILE A 229 4.18 14.88 -4.86
N ILE A 230 5.07 14.16 -4.19
CA ILE A 230 4.71 13.18 -3.16
C ILE A 230 5.29 13.62 -1.84
N LEU A 231 4.44 13.77 -0.83
CA LEU A 231 4.84 13.92 0.57
C LEU A 231 4.59 12.60 1.31
N ASP A 232 5.67 11.94 1.69
CA ASP A 232 5.63 10.69 2.45
C ASP A 232 5.79 10.93 3.95
N GLU A 233 5.28 10.01 4.81
CA GLU A 233 5.27 10.09 6.27
C GLU A 233 4.68 11.41 6.79
N ALA A 234 3.62 11.87 6.15
CA ALA A 234 3.01 13.17 6.38
C ALA A 234 2.40 13.32 7.79
N GLN A 235 2.14 12.22 8.51
CA GLN A 235 1.71 12.26 9.91
C GLN A 235 2.71 12.97 10.82
N ASN A 236 3.98 13.01 10.41
CA ASN A 236 5.07 13.64 11.12
C ASN A 236 5.30 15.11 10.73
N THR A 237 4.37 15.72 10.01
CA THR A 237 4.37 17.16 9.75
C THR A 237 3.61 17.92 10.84
N SER A 238 4.06 19.15 11.16
CA SER A 238 3.21 20.09 11.87
C SER A 238 2.11 20.65 10.97
N CYS A 239 1.08 21.28 11.58
CA CYS A 239 0.00 21.91 10.81
C CYS A 239 0.52 23.00 9.86
N GLU A 240 1.52 23.77 10.28
CA GLU A 240 2.16 24.80 9.47
C GLU A 240 2.96 24.24 8.32
N GLN A 241 3.69 23.12 8.55
CA GLN A 241 4.43 22.42 7.50
C GLN A 241 3.49 21.83 6.45
N MET A 242 2.39 21.21 6.86
CA MET A 242 1.39 20.67 5.94
C MET A 242 0.77 21.79 5.10
N LYS A 243 0.34 22.88 5.72
CA LYS A 243 -0.21 24.04 5.01
C LYS A 243 0.84 24.65 4.06
N MET A 244 2.07 24.81 4.52
CA MET A 244 3.17 25.28 3.69
C MET A 244 3.36 24.41 2.45
N PHE A 245 3.34 23.08 2.62
CA PHE A 245 3.51 22.12 1.52
C PHE A 245 2.36 22.18 0.51
N LEU A 246 1.12 22.09 0.96
CA LEU A 246 -0.07 22.11 0.11
C LEU A 246 -0.15 23.38 -0.75
N THR A 247 0.34 24.51 -0.22
CA THR A 247 0.39 25.77 -0.95
C THR A 247 1.57 25.90 -1.91
N ARG A 248 2.36 24.85 -2.13
CA ARG A 248 3.44 24.79 -3.16
C ARG A 248 2.93 24.33 -4.53
N MET A 249 1.70 23.82 -4.58
CA MET A 249 1.11 23.34 -5.81
C MET A 249 1.05 24.45 -6.88
N GLY A 250 1.66 24.18 -8.02
CA GLY A 250 1.62 25.05 -9.20
C GLY A 250 0.68 24.51 -10.27
N PHE A 251 0.62 25.20 -11.40
CA PHE A 251 -0.22 24.80 -12.53
C PHE A 251 0.26 23.49 -13.14
N GLY A 252 -0.68 22.67 -13.64
CA GLY A 252 -0.36 21.38 -14.27
C GLY A 252 0.19 20.31 -13.31
N SER A 253 0.12 20.55 -12.00
CA SER A 253 0.70 19.67 -11.00
C SER A 253 -0.32 18.79 -10.30
N LYS A 254 0.16 17.69 -9.75
CA LYS A 254 -0.58 16.73 -8.94
C LYS A 254 0.15 16.49 -7.63
N MET A 255 -0.57 16.45 -6.52
CA MET A 255 0.00 16.15 -5.20
C MET A 255 -0.58 14.87 -4.62
N VAL A 256 0.29 14.04 -4.04
CA VAL A 256 -0.09 12.86 -3.28
C VAL A 256 0.55 12.94 -1.90
N ILE A 257 -0.27 12.84 -0.86
CA ILE A 257 0.15 12.86 0.53
C ILE A 257 -0.07 11.46 1.11
N THR A 258 0.97 10.83 1.66
CA THR A 258 0.88 9.51 2.26
C THR A 258 1.26 9.58 3.74
N GLY A 259 0.58 8.79 4.56
CA GLY A 259 0.92 8.70 5.97
C GLY A 259 0.13 7.66 6.75
N ASP A 260 0.61 7.39 7.97
CA ASP A 260 0.00 6.51 8.93
C ASP A 260 -0.40 7.30 10.19
N ALA A 261 -1.70 7.53 10.37
CA ALA A 261 -2.20 8.33 11.49
C ALA A 261 -1.97 7.68 12.88
N THR A 262 -1.48 6.42 12.92
CA THR A 262 -1.15 5.69 14.15
C THR A 262 0.32 5.83 14.54
N GLN A 263 1.22 6.13 13.58
CA GLN A 263 2.67 6.21 13.77
C GLN A 263 3.14 7.68 13.78
N ILE A 264 2.74 8.42 14.82
CA ILE A 264 3.09 9.83 14.96
C ILE A 264 4.27 9.97 15.91
N ASP A 265 5.41 10.44 15.39
CA ASP A 265 6.65 10.70 16.14
C ASP A 265 6.78 12.16 16.62
N LEU A 266 5.73 12.96 16.44
CA LEU A 266 5.70 14.34 16.90
C LEU A 266 5.62 14.41 18.44
N PRO A 267 6.16 15.46 19.07
CA PRO A 267 5.93 15.73 20.47
C PRO A 267 4.44 15.73 20.83
N ALA A 268 4.09 15.23 22.02
CA ALA A 268 2.70 15.01 22.44
C ALA A 268 1.81 16.29 22.44
N ASP A 269 2.44 17.46 22.51
CA ASP A 269 1.80 18.78 22.47
C ASP A 269 1.53 19.28 21.03
N LYS A 270 2.02 18.57 20.02
CA LYS A 270 1.86 18.97 18.61
C LYS A 270 0.82 18.13 17.89
N LEU A 271 -0.10 18.81 17.22
CA LEU A 271 -1.09 18.18 16.36
C LEU A 271 -0.45 17.79 15.02
N SER A 272 -0.73 16.58 14.56
CA SER A 272 -0.32 16.13 13.24
C SER A 272 -0.99 16.92 12.12
N GLY A 273 -0.17 17.47 11.22
CA GLY A 273 -0.64 18.18 10.03
C GLY A 273 -1.47 17.29 9.09
N LEU A 274 -1.15 15.98 9.01
CA LEU A 274 -1.94 15.03 8.25
C LEU A 274 -3.36 14.91 8.81
N LYS A 275 -3.52 14.72 10.13
CA LYS A 275 -4.84 14.63 10.77
C LYS A 275 -5.66 15.90 10.54
N GLN A 276 -5.03 17.06 10.67
CA GLN A 276 -5.69 18.33 10.40
C GLN A 276 -6.09 18.45 8.92
N ALA A 277 -5.19 18.09 7.98
CA ALA A 277 -5.48 18.20 6.56
C ALA A 277 -6.65 17.30 6.13
N VAL A 278 -6.72 16.07 6.61
CA VAL A 278 -7.86 15.16 6.36
C VAL A 278 -9.18 15.78 6.82
N TRP A 279 -9.19 16.43 7.97
CA TRP A 279 -10.40 17.07 8.49
C TRP A 279 -10.77 18.35 7.71
N VAL A 280 -9.81 19.21 7.45
CA VAL A 280 -10.04 20.55 6.81
C VAL A 280 -10.38 20.42 5.34
N LEU A 281 -9.76 19.44 4.64
CA LEU A 281 -9.91 19.30 3.18
C LEU A 281 -11.04 18.33 2.78
N LYS A 282 -11.75 17.77 3.75
CA LYS A 282 -12.89 16.89 3.48
C LYS A 282 -13.99 17.65 2.73
N GLY A 283 -14.30 17.15 1.51
CA GLY A 283 -15.33 17.76 0.65
C GLY A 283 -14.86 18.96 -0.20
N VAL A 284 -13.56 19.27 -0.17
CA VAL A 284 -12.98 20.24 -1.10
C VAL A 284 -12.90 19.62 -2.49
N GLU A 285 -13.43 20.30 -3.51
CA GLU A 285 -13.39 19.84 -4.91
C GLU A 285 -11.94 19.65 -5.38
N GLY A 286 -11.66 18.55 -6.07
CA GLY A 286 -10.31 18.19 -6.54
C GLY A 286 -9.41 17.60 -5.47
N VAL A 287 -9.92 17.34 -4.24
CA VAL A 287 -9.22 16.64 -3.17
C VAL A 287 -9.86 15.29 -2.89
N GLY A 288 -9.10 14.22 -3.11
CA GLY A 288 -9.47 12.85 -2.74
C GLY A 288 -8.84 12.44 -1.41
N ILE A 289 -9.63 11.83 -0.53
CA ILE A 289 -9.15 11.25 0.73
C ILE A 289 -9.45 9.77 0.71
N CYS A 290 -8.41 8.95 0.80
CA CYS A 290 -8.48 7.50 0.75
C CYS A 290 -7.96 6.90 2.05
N GLU A 291 -8.79 6.10 2.72
CA GLU A 291 -8.44 5.34 3.90
C GLU A 291 -8.19 3.87 3.51
N LEU A 292 -6.95 3.43 3.69
CA LEU A 292 -6.56 2.03 3.58
C LEU A 292 -6.57 1.42 4.99
N ASN A 293 -6.86 0.14 5.07
CA ASN A 293 -6.98 -0.57 6.34
C ASN A 293 -6.10 -1.83 6.39
N ASP A 294 -6.23 -2.63 7.45
CA ASP A 294 -5.43 -3.84 7.63
C ASP A 294 -5.63 -4.89 6.53
N GLN A 295 -6.77 -4.91 5.85
CA GLN A 295 -7.03 -5.80 4.71
C GLN A 295 -6.19 -5.41 3.49
N ASP A 296 -5.75 -4.16 3.40
CA ASP A 296 -4.90 -3.65 2.32
C ASP A 296 -3.40 -3.88 2.58
N VAL A 297 -3.04 -4.44 3.73
CA VAL A 297 -1.64 -4.70 4.09
C VAL A 297 -1.05 -5.83 3.24
N VAL A 298 -0.04 -5.47 2.46
CA VAL A 298 0.71 -6.34 1.55
C VAL A 298 2.09 -6.59 2.15
N ARG A 299 2.20 -7.62 3.00
CA ARG A 299 3.45 -7.94 3.69
C ARG A 299 3.75 -9.44 3.64
N HIS A 300 5.04 -9.76 3.73
CA HIS A 300 5.48 -11.14 3.90
C HIS A 300 4.86 -11.76 5.16
N VAL A 301 4.38 -12.99 5.07
CA VAL A 301 3.67 -13.69 6.17
C VAL A 301 4.45 -13.70 7.47
N MET A 302 5.78 -13.93 7.39
CA MET A 302 6.62 -13.89 8.59
C MET A 302 6.59 -12.53 9.28
N VAL A 303 6.55 -11.41 8.51
CA VAL A 303 6.45 -10.06 9.08
C VAL A 303 5.11 -9.85 9.78
N GLN A 304 4.02 -10.36 9.19
CA GLN A 304 2.70 -10.32 9.84
C GLN A 304 2.68 -11.10 11.15
N ARG A 305 3.27 -12.31 11.18
CA ARG A 305 3.40 -13.13 12.39
C ARG A 305 4.23 -12.45 13.47
N ILE A 306 5.33 -11.81 13.09
CA ILE A 306 6.18 -11.05 14.03
C ILE A 306 5.39 -9.90 14.63
N ILE A 307 4.72 -9.09 13.83
CA ILE A 307 3.93 -7.95 14.30
C ILE A 307 2.85 -8.44 15.27
N LYS A 308 2.12 -9.48 14.91
CA LYS A 308 1.09 -10.06 15.78
C LYS A 308 1.66 -10.53 17.12
N ALA A 309 2.80 -11.22 17.11
CA ALA A 309 3.44 -11.66 18.35
C ALA A 309 3.84 -10.50 19.27
N TYR A 310 4.33 -9.38 18.71
CA TYR A 310 4.61 -8.17 19.51
C TYR A 310 3.35 -7.51 20.05
N GLN A 311 2.27 -7.41 19.25
CA GLN A 311 0.98 -6.88 19.70
C GLN A 311 0.40 -7.72 20.84
N ASP A 312 0.39 -9.05 20.69
CA ASP A 312 -0.09 -9.96 21.74
C ASP A 312 0.70 -9.79 23.05
N TYR A 313 2.03 -9.59 22.95
CA TYR A 313 2.90 -9.32 24.11
C TYR A 313 2.55 -7.98 24.79
N GLU A 314 2.39 -6.92 24.02
CA GLU A 314 2.04 -5.59 24.54
C GLU A 314 0.67 -5.59 25.20
N ASP A 315 -0.32 -6.24 24.60
CA ASP A 315 -1.66 -6.40 25.18
C ASP A 315 -1.64 -7.18 26.49
N ALA A 316 -0.85 -8.25 26.58
CA ALA A 316 -0.66 -9.01 27.80
C ALA A 316 -0.03 -8.14 28.91
N LYS A 317 0.99 -7.35 28.59
CA LYS A 317 1.66 -6.43 29.49
C LYS A 317 0.71 -5.32 30.01
N ASN A 318 -0.11 -4.76 29.12
CA ASN A 318 -1.10 -3.74 29.47
C ASN A 318 -2.21 -4.29 30.37
N LYS A 319 -2.64 -5.54 30.17
CA LYS A 319 -3.61 -6.22 31.06
C LYS A 319 -3.02 -6.44 32.45
N GLN A 320 -1.75 -6.85 32.57
CA GLN A 320 -1.08 -7.04 33.85
C GLN A 320 -0.90 -5.72 34.61
N SER A 321 -0.54 -4.64 33.92
CA SER A 321 -0.37 -3.32 34.54
C SER A 321 -1.69 -2.73 35.08
N LYS A 322 -2.84 -3.07 34.47
CA LYS A 322 -4.17 -2.67 34.91
C LYS A 322 -4.69 -3.53 36.10
N SER A 323 -4.28 -4.80 36.18
CA SER A 323 -4.67 -5.68 37.30
C SER A 323 -3.87 -5.43 38.59
N GLY A 324 -2.65 -4.91 38.48
CA GLY A 324 -1.80 -4.56 39.65
C GLY A 324 -2.08 -3.18 40.28
N ARG A 325 -3.06 -2.42 39.76
CA ARG A 325 -3.51 -1.12 40.28
C ARG A 325 -4.88 -1.16 41.01
N ARG A 326 -5.39 -2.36 41.27
CA ARG A 326 -6.59 -2.57 42.12
C ARG A 326 -6.23 -3.03 43.51
#